data_412de0f247eb8e9228e2edc9cbf1e0d4
#
_entry.id   412de0f247eb8e9228e2edc9cbf1e0d4
#
_cell.length_a   1.000
_cell.length_b   1.000
_cell.length_c   1.000
_cell.angle_alpha   90.00
_cell.angle_beta   90.00
_cell.angle_gamma   90.00
#
_symmetry.space_group_name_H-M   'P 1'
#
loop_
_entity.id
_entity.type
_entity.pdbx_description
1 polymer ?
#
loop_
_entity_poly.entity_id
_entity_poly.type
_entity_poly.pdbx_seq_one_letter_code
_entity_poly.pdbx_strand_id
1 'polypeptide(L)'
;MTSPDLNSYHPDLIIENAKNGWRIVRLNRPKSLHALDESIVSALLKVFEYFHEDDSVKAIWFDSTTPKAFCAGGDVRKLRQLVINNEVDTANKFFEQEYALDLLLHNYAKPIVVWGECYV
;
A
#
# COMPACT_ATOMS: atom_id res chain seq x y z
N MET A 1 -7.13 -0.68 -24.53
CA MET A 1 -6.56 0.02 -23.39
C MET A 1 -5.44 -0.81 -22.80
N THR A 2 -4.22 -0.32 -22.87
CA THR A 2 -3.06 -1.02 -22.31
C THR A 2 -3.09 -0.92 -20.79
N SER A 3 -2.91 -2.05 -20.11
CA SER A 3 -2.75 -2.05 -18.68
C SER A 3 -1.49 -1.27 -18.30
N PRO A 4 -1.49 -0.45 -17.27
CA PRO A 4 -0.28 0.18 -16.81
C PRO A 4 0.74 -0.88 -16.37
N ASP A 5 2.01 -0.57 -16.50
CA ASP A 5 3.06 -1.41 -15.94
C ASP A 5 2.90 -1.43 -14.42
N LEU A 6 2.50 -2.58 -13.88
CA LEU A 6 2.21 -2.71 -12.46
C LEU A 6 3.43 -2.47 -11.58
N ASN A 7 4.64 -2.72 -12.10
CA ASN A 7 5.87 -2.51 -11.35
C ASN A 7 6.34 -1.06 -11.35
N SER A 8 5.66 -0.18 -12.09
CA SER A 8 6.03 1.24 -12.17
C SER A 8 5.40 2.11 -11.08
N TYR A 9 4.49 1.58 -10.25
CA TYR A 9 3.81 2.37 -9.23
C TYR A 9 4.75 2.86 -8.13
N HIS A 10 5.65 2.00 -7.66
CA HIS A 10 6.61 2.37 -6.62
C HIS A 10 7.70 1.28 -6.54
N PRO A 11 8.98 1.67 -6.34
CA PRO A 11 10.07 0.69 -6.25
C PRO A 11 9.94 -0.26 -5.05
N ASP A 12 9.25 0.17 -3.99
CA ASP A 12 9.05 -0.64 -2.78
C ASP A 12 7.72 -1.43 -2.79
N LEU A 13 7.03 -1.48 -3.92
CA LEU A 13 5.86 -2.31 -4.13
C LEU A 13 6.12 -3.32 -5.24
N ILE A 14 5.78 -4.57 -4.96
CA ILE A 14 5.80 -5.63 -5.96
C ILE A 14 4.34 -5.97 -6.26
N ILE A 15 3.98 -5.92 -7.54
CA ILE A 15 2.61 -6.18 -7.97
C ILE A 15 2.64 -7.26 -9.04
N GLU A 16 1.89 -8.33 -8.83
CA GLU A 16 1.86 -9.47 -9.72
C GLU A 16 0.43 -9.88 -10.06
N ASN A 17 0.25 -10.39 -11.27
CA ASN A 17 -0.98 -11.03 -11.68
C ASN A 17 -0.92 -12.50 -11.28
N ALA A 18 -2.01 -13.01 -10.74
CA ALA A 18 -2.16 -14.42 -10.43
C ALA A 18 -3.38 -14.99 -11.15
N LYS A 19 -3.59 -16.29 -11.03
CA LYS A 19 -4.68 -16.99 -11.73
C LYS A 19 -6.04 -16.57 -11.21
N ASN A 20 -7.06 -16.73 -12.06
CA ASN A 20 -8.48 -16.54 -11.70
C ASN A 20 -8.83 -15.12 -11.22
N GLY A 21 -8.14 -14.13 -11.76
CA GLY A 21 -8.44 -12.73 -11.44
C GLY A 21 -7.82 -12.24 -10.16
N TRP A 22 -6.95 -13.01 -9.52
CA TRP A 22 -6.21 -12.57 -8.35
C TRP A 22 -5.08 -11.63 -8.73
N ARG A 23 -4.84 -10.66 -7.86
CA ARG A 23 -3.68 -9.76 -7.94
C ARG A 23 -2.94 -9.83 -6.61
N ILE A 24 -1.61 -9.78 -6.68
CA ILE A 24 -0.76 -9.79 -5.51
C ILE A 24 -0.16 -8.39 -5.37
N VAL A 25 -0.34 -7.79 -4.19
CA VAL A 25 0.30 -6.54 -3.80
C VAL A 25 1.22 -6.85 -2.63
N ARG A 26 2.49 -6.55 -2.78
CA ARG A 26 3.51 -6.96 -1.80
C ARG A 26 4.37 -5.77 -1.41
N LEU A 27 4.45 -5.50 -0.11
CA LEU A 27 5.34 -4.48 0.43
C LEU A 27 6.77 -4.99 0.44
N ASN A 28 7.72 -4.17 -0.01
CA ASN A 28 9.13 -4.52 -0.12
C ASN A 28 10.03 -3.43 0.45
N ARG A 29 9.92 -3.20 1.77
CA ARG A 29 10.79 -2.29 2.55
C ARG A 29 11.29 -2.99 3.81
N PRO A 30 12.05 -4.09 3.67
CA PRO A 30 12.44 -4.89 4.84
C PRO A 30 13.27 -4.13 5.86
N LYS A 31 14.10 -3.17 5.42
CA LYS A 31 14.95 -2.37 6.32
C LYS A 31 14.14 -1.46 7.26
N SER A 32 12.91 -1.14 6.91
CA SER A 32 12.01 -0.31 7.71
C SER A 32 10.81 -1.11 8.22
N LEU A 33 10.88 -2.45 8.22
CA LEU A 33 9.78 -3.35 8.57
C LEU A 33 8.50 -3.02 7.80
N HIS A 34 8.67 -2.66 6.53
CA HIS A 34 7.59 -2.28 5.61
C HIS A 34 6.73 -1.11 6.12
N ALA A 35 7.36 -0.16 6.82
CA ALA A 35 6.68 1.06 7.23
C ALA A 35 6.20 1.87 6.02
N LEU A 36 5.05 2.51 6.16
CA LEU A 36 4.43 3.26 5.08
C LEU A 36 4.84 4.72 5.14
N ASP A 37 5.45 5.21 4.07
CA ASP A 37 5.67 6.64 3.88
C ASP A 37 4.64 7.21 2.90
N GLU A 38 4.71 8.52 2.67
CA GLU A 38 3.78 9.23 1.79
C GLU A 38 3.74 8.63 0.38
N SER A 39 4.92 8.33 -0.19
CA SER A 39 5.00 7.82 -1.56
C SER A 39 4.38 6.43 -1.68
N ILE A 40 4.57 5.57 -0.68
CA ILE A 40 3.99 4.23 -0.67
C ILE A 40 2.48 4.30 -0.50
N VAL A 41 1.98 5.12 0.42
CA VAL A 41 0.53 5.29 0.63
C VAL A 41 -0.13 5.82 -0.65
N SER A 42 0.47 6.80 -1.29
CA SER A 42 -0.02 7.33 -2.57
C SER A 42 -0.07 6.25 -3.65
N ALA A 43 0.99 5.44 -3.74
CA ALA A 43 1.05 4.35 -4.72
C ALA A 43 0.00 3.27 -4.42
N LEU A 44 -0.17 2.89 -3.15
CA LEU A 44 -1.19 1.93 -2.75
C LEU A 44 -2.60 2.41 -3.10
N LEU A 45 -2.90 3.69 -2.85
CA LEU A 45 -4.18 4.27 -3.24
C LEU A 45 -4.45 4.08 -4.74
N LYS A 46 -3.47 4.41 -5.57
CA LYS A 46 -3.60 4.28 -7.03
C LYS A 46 -3.79 2.84 -7.46
N VAL A 47 -3.02 1.92 -6.89
CA VAL A 47 -3.08 0.50 -7.23
C VAL A 47 -4.44 -0.09 -6.84
N PHE A 48 -4.89 0.16 -5.60
CA PHE A 48 -6.17 -0.38 -5.14
C PHE A 48 -7.36 0.25 -5.86
N GLU A 49 -7.31 1.55 -6.18
CA GLU A 49 -8.34 2.19 -7.00
C GLU A 49 -8.39 1.59 -8.39
N TYR A 50 -7.24 1.39 -9.02
CA TYR A 50 -7.16 0.77 -10.34
C TYR A 50 -7.77 -0.64 -10.33
N PHE A 51 -7.41 -1.47 -9.36
CA PHE A 51 -7.93 -2.82 -9.24
C PHE A 51 -9.41 -2.85 -8.89
N HIS A 52 -9.90 -1.86 -8.17
CA HIS A 52 -11.33 -1.75 -7.84
C HIS A 52 -12.17 -1.54 -9.10
N GLU A 53 -11.66 -0.74 -10.03
CA GLU A 53 -12.36 -0.41 -11.27
C GLU A 53 -12.18 -1.44 -12.39
N ASP A 54 -11.22 -2.35 -12.26
CA ASP A 54 -10.92 -3.36 -13.29
C ASP A 54 -11.75 -4.63 -13.05
N ASP A 55 -12.73 -4.87 -13.92
CA ASP A 55 -13.64 -6.02 -13.80
C ASP A 55 -12.93 -7.38 -13.91
N SER A 56 -11.74 -7.42 -14.49
CA SER A 56 -10.95 -8.65 -14.57
C SER A 56 -10.30 -9.03 -13.24
N VAL A 57 -10.20 -8.08 -12.32
CA VAL A 57 -9.66 -8.32 -10.97
C VAL A 57 -10.79 -8.83 -10.08
N LYS A 58 -10.63 -10.01 -9.50
CA LYS A 58 -11.64 -10.65 -8.66
C LYS A 58 -11.30 -10.61 -7.18
N ALA A 59 -10.02 -10.60 -6.84
CA ALA A 59 -9.58 -10.59 -5.45
C ALA A 59 -8.13 -10.11 -5.36
N ILE A 60 -7.72 -9.65 -4.18
CA ILE A 60 -6.37 -9.16 -3.93
C ILE A 60 -5.76 -9.90 -2.76
N TRP A 61 -4.52 -10.34 -2.94
CA TRP A 61 -3.67 -10.86 -1.88
C TRP A 61 -2.65 -9.79 -1.52
N PHE A 62 -2.62 -9.37 -0.26
CA PHE A 62 -1.76 -8.29 0.22
C PHE A 62 -0.83 -8.84 1.30
N ASP A 63 0.47 -8.84 1.04
CA ASP A 63 1.49 -9.32 1.97
C ASP A 63 2.76 -8.48 1.91
N SER A 64 3.84 -8.98 2.51
CA SER A 64 5.16 -8.36 2.44
C SER A 64 6.21 -9.42 2.11
N THR A 65 7.40 -8.96 1.69
CA THR A 65 8.51 -9.86 1.32
C THR A 65 9.20 -10.47 2.53
N THR A 66 8.95 -9.96 3.74
CA THR A 66 9.59 -10.45 4.97
C THR A 66 8.59 -11.30 5.76
N PRO A 67 8.88 -12.58 6.01
CA PRO A 67 7.94 -13.46 6.73
C PRO A 67 7.59 -12.97 8.12
N LYS A 68 8.48 -12.24 8.79
CA LYS A 68 8.33 -11.85 10.21
C LYS A 68 7.56 -10.56 10.44
N ALA A 69 7.31 -9.76 9.38
CA ALA A 69 6.61 -8.50 9.53
C ALA A 69 5.83 -8.17 8.26
N PHE A 70 4.54 -7.90 8.40
CA PHE A 70 3.73 -7.44 7.27
C PHE A 70 3.96 -5.94 7.05
N CYS A 71 3.69 -5.12 8.05
CA CYS A 71 3.78 -3.67 7.96
C CYS A 71 3.91 -3.08 9.36
N ALA A 72 4.85 -2.14 9.55
CA ALA A 72 5.02 -1.43 10.81
C ALA A 72 4.07 -0.23 10.96
N GLY A 73 3.21 0.03 9.96
CA GLY A 73 2.34 1.20 9.94
C GLY A 73 3.01 2.41 9.31
N GLY A 74 2.55 3.61 9.66
CA GLY A 74 3.13 4.85 9.15
C GLY A 74 4.59 5.02 9.53
N ASP A 75 5.37 5.67 8.67
CA ASP A 75 6.78 5.91 8.92
C ASP A 75 6.95 7.06 9.92
N VAL A 76 7.08 6.70 11.20
CA VAL A 76 7.17 7.65 12.31
C VAL A 76 8.41 8.54 12.20
N ARG A 77 9.51 8.02 11.66
CA ARG A 77 10.73 8.82 11.48
C ARG A 77 10.52 9.96 10.52
N LYS A 78 9.86 9.68 9.39
CA LYS A 78 9.54 10.71 8.40
C LYS A 78 8.54 11.72 8.94
N LEU A 79 7.51 11.26 9.64
CA LEU A 79 6.55 12.16 10.28
C LEU A 79 7.21 13.08 11.28
N ARG A 80 8.08 12.53 12.14
CA ARG A 80 8.84 13.32 13.10
C ARG A 80 9.69 14.38 12.41
N GLN A 81 10.36 14.00 11.32
CA GLN A 81 11.21 14.92 10.56
C GLN A 81 10.38 16.06 9.96
N LEU A 82 9.21 15.77 9.42
CA LEU A 82 8.31 16.78 8.88
C LEU A 82 7.87 17.77 9.96
N VAL A 83 7.54 17.28 11.14
CA VAL A 83 7.16 18.13 12.28
C VAL A 83 8.33 19.01 12.74
N ILE A 84 9.52 18.44 12.87
CA ILE A 84 10.73 19.18 13.26
C ILE A 84 11.07 20.27 12.25
N ASN A 85 10.89 19.98 10.95
CA ASN A 85 11.16 20.93 9.88
C ASN A 85 10.00 21.91 9.62
N ASN A 86 8.98 21.89 10.48
CA ASN A 86 7.79 22.74 10.35
C ASN A 86 7.02 22.53 9.05
N GLU A 87 7.03 21.30 8.54
CA GLU A 87 6.30 20.91 7.33
C GLU A 87 4.96 20.25 7.69
N VAL A 88 4.15 20.98 8.46
CA VAL A 88 2.88 20.46 8.99
C VAL A 88 1.88 20.15 7.86
N ASP A 89 1.86 20.96 6.81
CA ASP A 89 0.96 20.74 5.68
C ASP A 89 1.25 19.42 4.97
N THR A 90 2.53 19.08 4.82
CA THR A 90 2.94 17.81 4.23
C THR A 90 2.55 16.63 5.12
N ALA A 91 2.70 16.77 6.44
CA ALA A 91 2.27 15.76 7.39
C ALA A 91 0.75 15.56 7.35
N ASN A 92 -0.02 16.64 7.24
CA ASN A 92 -1.48 16.58 7.13
C ASN A 92 -1.91 15.86 5.84
N LYS A 93 -1.24 16.11 4.72
CA LYS A 93 -1.50 15.39 3.47
C LYS A 93 -1.26 13.90 3.61
N PHE A 94 -0.20 13.52 4.31
CA PHE A 94 0.08 12.11 4.58
C PHE A 94 -1.08 11.45 5.34
N PHE A 95 -1.56 12.09 6.41
CA PHE A 95 -2.68 11.58 7.19
C PHE A 95 -3.96 11.50 6.37
N GLU A 96 -4.22 12.50 5.52
CA GLU A 96 -5.38 12.48 4.64
C GLU A 96 -5.33 11.32 3.65
N GLN A 97 -4.17 11.06 3.06
CA GLN A 97 -3.98 9.96 2.12
C GLN A 97 -4.08 8.60 2.82
N GLU A 98 -3.49 8.47 4.01
CA GLU A 98 -3.58 7.25 4.80
C GLU A 98 -5.03 6.95 5.18
N TYR A 99 -5.77 7.98 5.61
CA TYR A 99 -7.19 7.85 5.92
C TYR A 99 -8.01 7.47 4.67
N ALA A 100 -7.72 8.08 3.53
CA ALA A 100 -8.38 7.75 2.26
C ALA A 100 -8.13 6.29 1.86
N LEU A 101 -6.90 5.80 2.04
CA LEU A 101 -6.57 4.40 1.80
C LEU A 101 -7.36 3.48 2.72
N ASP A 102 -7.41 3.79 4.02
CA ASP A 102 -8.16 2.99 4.99
C ASP A 102 -9.65 2.93 4.63
N LEU A 103 -10.24 4.05 4.23
CA LEU A 103 -11.64 4.08 3.79
C LEU A 103 -11.86 3.26 2.51
N LEU A 104 -10.96 3.37 1.56
CA LEU A 104 -11.05 2.61 0.32
C LEU A 104 -11.02 1.11 0.60
N LEU A 105 -10.08 0.65 1.42
CA LEU A 105 -9.96 -0.76 1.78
C LEU A 105 -11.16 -1.25 2.58
N HIS A 106 -11.68 -0.44 3.50
CA HIS A 106 -12.84 -0.78 4.32
C HIS A 106 -14.10 -0.97 3.46
N ASN A 107 -14.28 -0.16 2.43
CA ASN A 107 -15.45 -0.19 1.55
C ASN A 107 -15.20 -0.96 0.25
N TYR A 108 -14.11 -1.69 0.17
CA TYR A 108 -13.73 -2.39 -1.05
C TYR A 108 -14.76 -3.46 -1.43
N ALA A 109 -15.22 -3.44 -2.68
CA ALA A 109 -16.24 -4.38 -3.16
C ALA A 109 -15.68 -5.77 -3.45
N LYS A 110 -14.36 -5.90 -3.57
CA LYS A 110 -13.68 -7.17 -3.88
C LYS A 110 -13.00 -7.71 -2.65
N PRO A 111 -12.89 -9.05 -2.48
CA PRO A 111 -12.18 -9.63 -1.34
C PRO A 111 -10.71 -9.23 -1.32
N ILE A 112 -10.23 -8.87 -0.13
CA ILE A 112 -8.82 -8.60 0.13
C ILE A 112 -8.38 -9.56 1.23
N VAL A 113 -7.41 -10.42 0.93
CA VAL A 113 -6.76 -11.27 1.92
C VAL A 113 -5.45 -10.60 2.32
N VAL A 114 -5.32 -10.28 3.60
CA VAL A 114 -4.09 -9.74 4.15
C VAL A 114 -3.36 -10.88 4.85
N TRP A 115 -2.17 -11.18 4.38
CA TRP A 115 -1.34 -12.22 4.97
C TRP A 115 -0.16 -11.57 5.68
N GLY A 116 -0.13 -11.70 7.01
CA GLY A 116 0.95 -11.16 7.82
C GLY A 116 1.28 -12.12 8.96
N GLU A 117 2.55 -12.48 9.10
CA GLU A 117 3.04 -13.15 10.28
C GLU A 117 3.52 -12.08 11.25
N CYS A 118 2.71 -11.87 12.27
CA CYS A 118 2.89 -11.09 13.49
C CYS A 118 3.85 -9.88 13.54
N TYR A 119 3.75 -9.11 14.51
CA TYR A 119 4.00 -7.73 14.83
C TYR A 119 2.93 -6.84 14.21
N VAL A 120 1.74 -7.26 14.45
CA VAL A 120 0.60 -6.42 14.13
C VAL A 120 0.42 -5.41 15.26
#